data_55b466e2d30d25222c3074003aa2ef9f
#
_entry.id   55b466e2d30d25222c3074003aa2ef9f
#
_cell.length_a   1.000
_cell.length_b   1.000
_cell.length_c   1.000
_cell.angle_alpha   90.00
_cell.angle_beta   90.00
_cell.angle_gamma   90.00
#
_symmetry.space_group_name_H-M   'P 1'
#
loop_
_entity.id
_entity.type
_entity.pdbx_description
1 polymer ?
#
loop_
_entity_poly.entity_id
_entity_poly.type
_entity_poly.pdbx_seq_one_letter_code
_entity_poly.pdbx_strand_id
1 'polypeptide(L)'
;MSDFREIINAVKEFHAVFGLDYHESPRTDVGDRIIELRHRLMAEENDEYLEAAKAGDLTQVADALGDKLYILCGTIIAHGLQHKIVEVFEEIHRSNMSKLDENGKPIYREDGKIMKSSMYFLPDIKAVLEKETV
;
A
#
# COMPACT_ATOMS: atom_id res chain seq x y z
N MET A 1 -10.83 15.14 10.11
CA MET A 1 -9.88 14.01 10.04
C MET A 1 -9.59 13.68 8.59
N SER A 2 -8.31 13.61 8.25
CA SER A 2 -7.92 13.28 6.89
C SER A 2 -8.20 11.82 6.59
N ASP A 3 -8.89 11.53 5.50
CA ASP A 3 -9.01 10.18 5.01
C ASP A 3 -7.83 9.85 4.09
N PHE A 4 -7.77 8.62 3.61
CA PHE A 4 -6.64 8.18 2.80
C PHE A 4 -6.56 8.94 1.47
N ARG A 5 -7.69 9.35 0.91
CA ARG A 5 -7.73 10.11 -0.34
C ARG A 5 -7.12 11.49 -0.15
N GLU A 6 -7.35 12.13 1.00
CA GLU A 6 -6.72 13.43 1.32
C GLU A 6 -5.21 13.28 1.48
N ILE A 7 -4.75 12.19 2.08
CA ILE A 7 -3.31 11.88 2.20
C ILE A 7 -2.69 11.73 0.80
N ILE A 8 -3.33 10.98 -0.08
CA ILE A 8 -2.87 10.83 -1.45
C ILE A 8 -2.84 12.17 -2.18
N ASN A 9 -3.86 12.99 -2.01
CA ASN A 9 -3.94 14.31 -2.65
C ASN A 9 -2.80 15.23 -2.20
N ALA A 10 -2.41 15.16 -0.93
CA ALA A 10 -1.26 15.92 -0.43
C ALA A 10 0.04 15.51 -1.14
N VAL A 11 0.24 14.20 -1.32
CA VAL A 11 1.42 13.71 -2.04
C VAL A 11 1.38 14.09 -3.51
N LYS A 12 0.18 14.04 -4.12
CA LYS A 12 0.00 14.48 -5.51
C LYS A 12 0.36 15.96 -5.67
N GLU A 13 -0.05 16.80 -4.72
CA GLU A 13 0.33 18.21 -4.70
C GLU A 13 1.84 18.37 -4.69
N PHE A 14 2.54 17.61 -3.86
CA PHE A 14 4.00 17.63 -3.81
C PHE A 14 4.60 17.26 -5.17
N HIS A 15 4.13 16.18 -5.79
CA HIS A 15 4.61 15.77 -7.11
C HIS A 15 4.37 16.84 -8.16
N ALA A 16 3.19 17.48 -8.16
CA ALA A 16 2.87 18.53 -9.12
C ALA A 16 3.75 19.76 -8.95
N VAL A 17 3.95 20.21 -7.70
CA VAL A 17 4.74 21.41 -7.39
C VAL A 17 6.23 21.20 -7.70
N PHE A 18 6.76 20.00 -7.40
CA PHE A 18 8.18 19.72 -7.57
C PHE A 18 8.52 19.04 -8.91
N GLY A 19 7.54 18.92 -9.80
CA GLY A 19 7.78 18.37 -11.15
C GLY A 19 8.09 16.88 -11.17
N LEU A 20 7.53 16.11 -10.23
CA LEU A 20 7.72 14.67 -10.16
C LEU A 20 6.62 13.96 -10.96
N ASP A 21 6.97 12.81 -11.55
CA ASP A 21 6.05 12.07 -12.40
C ASP A 21 4.86 11.49 -11.64
N TYR A 22 3.66 11.61 -12.22
CA TYR A 22 2.47 10.90 -11.79
C TYR A 22 1.52 10.74 -12.97
N HIS A 23 0.53 9.84 -12.83
CA HIS A 23 -0.45 9.57 -13.89
C HIS A 23 -1.85 9.53 -13.31
N GLU A 24 -2.85 9.83 -14.14
CA GLU A 24 -4.25 9.84 -13.71
C GLU A 24 -4.97 8.51 -13.92
N SER A 25 -4.41 7.63 -14.75
CA SER A 25 -4.97 6.31 -15.00
C SER A 25 -3.95 5.20 -14.76
N PRO A 26 -4.41 4.01 -14.33
CA PRO A 26 -3.49 2.91 -14.00
C PRO A 26 -2.59 2.50 -15.16
N ARG A 27 -1.30 2.35 -14.88
CA ARG A 27 -0.32 1.90 -15.88
C ARG A 27 0.94 1.36 -15.23
N THR A 28 1.61 0.45 -15.95
CA THR A 28 2.92 -0.07 -15.55
C THR A 28 4.06 0.56 -16.33
N ASP A 29 3.80 1.10 -17.52
CA ASP A 29 4.81 1.67 -18.42
C ASP A 29 5.16 3.11 -18.02
N VAL A 30 5.83 3.25 -16.90
CA VAL A 30 6.24 4.55 -16.34
C VAL A 30 7.75 4.80 -16.53
N GLY A 31 8.45 3.86 -17.18
CA GLY A 31 9.89 3.92 -17.41
C GLY A 31 10.68 3.27 -16.29
N ASP A 32 11.73 2.54 -16.68
CA ASP A 32 12.57 1.80 -15.73
C ASP A 32 13.18 2.70 -14.66
N ARG A 33 13.56 3.92 -15.04
CA ARG A 33 14.14 4.90 -14.10
C ARG A 33 13.18 5.18 -12.94
N ILE A 34 11.90 5.38 -13.24
CA ILE A 34 10.90 5.64 -12.20
C ILE A 34 10.65 4.40 -11.36
N ILE A 35 10.53 3.24 -11.99
CA ILE A 35 10.31 1.97 -11.27
C ILE A 35 11.45 1.73 -10.26
N GLU A 36 12.69 1.85 -10.72
CA GLU A 36 13.87 1.65 -9.88
C GLU A 36 13.97 2.69 -8.76
N LEU A 37 13.67 3.96 -9.09
CA LEU A 37 13.66 5.03 -8.09
C LEU A 37 12.63 4.76 -6.99
N ARG A 38 11.40 4.42 -7.38
CA ARG A 38 10.33 4.16 -6.39
C ARG A 38 10.66 2.96 -5.52
N HIS A 39 11.21 1.91 -6.10
CA HIS A 39 11.66 0.75 -5.34
C HIS A 39 12.75 1.12 -4.33
N ARG A 40 13.78 1.87 -4.76
CA ARG A 40 14.87 2.28 -3.90
C ARG A 40 14.39 3.16 -2.74
N LEU A 41 13.50 4.13 -3.01
CA LEU A 41 12.98 5.01 -1.98
C LEU A 41 12.22 4.23 -0.90
N MET A 42 11.38 3.26 -1.31
CA MET A 42 10.66 2.43 -0.36
C MET A 42 11.61 1.56 0.46
N ALA A 43 12.65 1.02 -0.17
CA ALA A 43 13.65 0.20 0.51
C ALA A 43 14.43 0.99 1.55
N GLU A 44 14.82 2.23 1.25
CA GLU A 44 15.52 3.12 2.17
C GLU A 44 14.70 3.37 3.44
N GLU A 45 13.42 3.67 3.29
CA GLU A 45 12.54 3.91 4.43
C GLU A 45 12.32 2.64 5.26
N ASN A 46 12.29 1.49 4.61
CA ASN A 46 12.18 0.22 5.31
C ASN A 46 13.41 -0.04 6.18
N ASP A 47 14.61 0.26 5.66
CA ASP A 47 15.86 0.12 6.41
C ASP A 47 15.91 1.11 7.59
N GLU A 48 15.48 2.34 7.38
CA GLU A 48 15.42 3.36 8.44
C GLU A 48 14.48 2.95 9.57
N TYR A 49 13.32 2.35 9.22
CA TYR A 49 12.42 1.80 10.23
C TYR A 49 13.10 0.74 11.09
N LEU A 50 13.78 -0.22 10.46
CA LEU A 50 14.43 -1.31 11.17
C LEU A 50 15.47 -0.78 12.16
N GLU A 51 16.29 0.16 11.71
CA GLU A 51 17.33 0.77 12.53
C GLU A 51 16.73 1.52 13.73
N ALA A 52 15.71 2.34 13.47
CA ALA A 52 15.02 3.11 14.51
C ALA A 52 14.33 2.21 15.54
N ALA A 53 13.66 1.16 15.06
CA ALA A 53 12.93 0.22 15.93
C ALA A 53 13.89 -0.55 16.83
N LYS A 54 15.03 -1.02 16.30
CA LYS A 54 16.05 -1.72 17.07
C LYS A 54 16.71 -0.81 18.10
N ALA A 55 16.83 0.49 17.78
CA ALA A 55 17.39 1.48 18.69
C ALA A 55 16.40 1.93 19.79
N GLY A 56 15.14 1.53 19.69
CA GLY A 56 14.11 1.93 20.65
C GLY A 56 13.75 3.41 20.56
N ASP A 57 13.95 4.03 19.42
CA ASP A 57 13.70 5.47 19.22
C ASP A 57 12.32 5.68 18.57
N LEU A 58 11.32 5.93 19.42
CA LEU A 58 9.93 6.08 18.96
C LEU A 58 9.75 7.23 17.99
N THR A 59 10.43 8.35 18.21
CA THR A 59 10.35 9.51 17.31
C THR A 59 10.83 9.12 15.90
N GLN A 60 11.95 8.42 15.82
CA GLN A 60 12.51 7.99 14.54
C GLN A 60 11.67 6.88 13.91
N VAL A 61 11.05 6.00 14.69
CA VAL A 61 10.09 5.02 14.18
C VAL A 61 8.91 5.72 13.51
N ALA A 62 8.34 6.71 14.18
CA ALA A 62 7.21 7.48 13.64
C ALA A 62 7.62 8.22 12.35
N ASP A 63 8.80 8.82 12.33
CA ASP A 63 9.32 9.52 11.16
C ASP A 63 9.50 8.56 9.98
N ALA A 64 10.13 7.41 10.22
CA ALA A 64 10.36 6.41 9.16
C ALA A 64 9.04 5.86 8.60
N LEU A 65 8.06 5.59 9.45
CA LEU A 65 6.76 5.09 9.01
C LEU A 65 5.98 6.16 8.24
N GLY A 66 6.05 7.42 8.70
CA GLY A 66 5.44 8.54 7.99
C GLY A 66 6.05 8.74 6.60
N ASP A 67 7.38 8.71 6.52
CA ASP A 67 8.09 8.83 5.26
C ASP A 67 7.80 7.65 4.33
N LYS A 68 7.73 6.43 4.88
CA LYS A 68 7.37 5.25 4.10
C LYS A 68 5.97 5.38 3.51
N LEU A 69 5.00 5.86 4.29
CA LEU A 69 3.66 6.11 3.79
C LEU A 69 3.68 7.18 2.69
N TYR A 70 4.45 8.25 2.88
CA TYR A 70 4.60 9.31 1.87
C TYR A 70 5.14 8.75 0.55
N ILE A 71 6.21 7.97 0.62
CA ILE A 71 6.83 7.35 -0.55
C ILE A 71 5.89 6.32 -1.20
N LEU A 72 5.18 5.53 -0.38
CA LEU A 72 4.20 4.57 -0.89
C LEU A 72 3.10 5.29 -1.68
N CYS A 73 2.56 6.38 -1.14
CA CYS A 73 1.55 7.17 -1.85
C CYS A 73 2.11 7.75 -3.15
N GLY A 74 3.37 8.21 -3.15
CA GLY A 74 4.04 8.67 -4.36
C GLY A 74 4.17 7.56 -5.41
N THR A 75 4.42 6.34 -4.97
CA THR A 75 4.51 5.19 -5.87
C THR A 75 3.13 4.83 -6.44
N ILE A 76 2.09 4.91 -5.63
CA ILE A 76 0.72 4.69 -6.07
C ILE A 76 0.36 5.66 -7.20
N ILE A 77 0.62 6.96 -7.03
CA ILE A 77 0.28 7.96 -8.04
C ILE A 77 1.21 7.89 -9.25
N ALA A 78 2.46 7.47 -9.08
CA ALA A 78 3.36 7.24 -10.21
C ALA A 78 2.79 6.21 -11.17
N HIS A 79 2.08 5.20 -10.66
CA HIS A 79 1.39 4.19 -11.46
C HIS A 79 -0.07 4.54 -11.77
N GLY A 80 -0.54 5.71 -11.40
CA GLY A 80 -1.91 6.14 -11.67
C GLY A 80 -2.98 5.36 -10.93
N LEU A 81 -2.65 4.81 -9.76
CA LEU A 81 -3.54 3.93 -8.99
C LEU A 81 -4.32 4.67 -7.89
N GLN A 82 -4.20 5.99 -7.81
CA GLN A 82 -4.83 6.78 -6.73
C GLN A 82 -6.34 6.67 -6.69
N HIS A 83 -7.00 6.40 -7.82
CA HIS A 83 -8.45 6.29 -7.88
C HIS A 83 -8.94 4.85 -7.64
N LYS A 84 -8.01 3.90 -7.50
CA LYS A 84 -8.32 2.47 -7.32
C LYS A 84 -7.80 1.89 -6.02
N ILE A 85 -6.80 2.51 -5.40
CA ILE A 85 -6.07 1.87 -4.29
C ILE A 85 -6.94 1.58 -3.07
N VAL A 86 -7.93 2.42 -2.79
CA VAL A 86 -8.83 2.19 -1.65
C VAL A 86 -9.66 0.92 -1.90
N GLU A 87 -10.22 0.78 -3.11
CA GLU A 87 -10.98 -0.42 -3.47
C GLU A 87 -10.08 -1.67 -3.52
N VAL A 88 -8.84 -1.53 -3.99
CA VAL A 88 -7.85 -2.61 -3.96
C VAL A 88 -7.60 -3.05 -2.52
N PHE A 89 -7.39 -2.10 -1.62
CA PHE A 89 -7.20 -2.41 -0.20
C PHE A 89 -8.42 -3.11 0.39
N GLU A 90 -9.63 -2.61 0.11
CA GLU A 90 -10.87 -3.22 0.59
C GLU A 90 -11.02 -4.66 0.11
N GLU A 91 -10.67 -4.93 -1.14
CA GLU A 91 -10.70 -6.30 -1.69
C GLU A 91 -9.68 -7.20 -1.01
N ILE A 92 -8.47 -6.70 -0.77
CA ILE A 92 -7.44 -7.45 -0.02
C ILE A 92 -7.92 -7.74 1.39
N HIS A 93 -8.53 -6.75 2.04
CA HIS A 93 -9.06 -6.93 3.39
C HIS A 93 -10.17 -7.98 3.41
N ARG A 94 -11.10 -7.91 2.45
CA ARG A 94 -12.18 -8.89 2.32
C ARG A 94 -11.62 -10.31 2.15
N SER A 95 -10.62 -10.47 1.29
CA SER A 95 -9.91 -11.72 1.10
C SER A 95 -9.24 -12.20 2.40
N ASN A 96 -8.55 -11.30 3.09
CA ASN A 96 -7.87 -11.64 4.35
C ASN A 96 -8.87 -12.11 5.42
N MET A 97 -10.01 -11.45 5.52
CA MET A 97 -11.04 -11.84 6.48
C MET A 97 -11.69 -13.19 6.12
N SER A 98 -11.64 -13.61 4.86
CA SER A 98 -12.14 -14.92 4.45
C SER A 98 -11.27 -16.08 4.92
N LYS A 99 -10.12 -15.80 5.54
CA LYS A 99 -9.30 -16.83 6.18
C LYS A 99 -9.94 -17.39 7.46
N LEU A 100 -10.93 -16.70 8.01
CA LEU A 100 -11.70 -17.22 9.14
C LEU A 100 -12.46 -18.49 8.72
N ASP A 101 -12.66 -19.41 9.69
CA ASP A 101 -13.43 -20.62 9.42
C ASP A 101 -14.94 -20.32 9.35
N GLU A 102 -15.74 -21.34 9.12
CA GLU A 102 -17.20 -21.22 8.99
C GLU A 102 -17.89 -20.71 10.27
N ASN A 103 -17.20 -20.79 11.39
CA ASN A 103 -17.68 -20.28 12.70
C ASN A 103 -17.15 -18.88 13.01
N GLY A 104 -16.49 -18.23 12.06
CA GLY A 104 -15.89 -16.91 12.25
C GLY A 104 -14.66 -16.91 13.11
N LYS A 105 -13.94 -18.03 13.20
CA LYS A 105 -12.75 -18.15 14.06
C LYS A 105 -11.48 -18.30 13.23
N PRO A 106 -10.37 -17.71 13.69
CA PRO A 106 -9.09 -17.88 13.00
C PRO A 106 -8.53 -19.30 13.19
N ILE A 107 -7.77 -19.74 12.19
CA ILE A 107 -7.04 -21.00 12.24
C ILE A 107 -5.56 -20.64 12.30
N TYR A 108 -4.85 -21.15 13.32
CA TYR A 108 -3.43 -20.86 13.51
C TYR A 108 -2.58 -22.10 13.27
N ARG A 109 -1.41 -21.89 12.67
CA ARG A 109 -0.37 -22.90 12.62
C ARG A 109 0.39 -22.88 13.97
N GLU A 110 1.17 -23.92 14.25
CA GLU A 110 1.91 -24.02 15.51
C GLU A 110 2.81 -22.82 15.81
N ASP A 111 3.37 -22.21 14.75
CA ASP A 111 4.23 -21.01 14.87
C ASP A 111 3.45 -19.71 14.97
N GLY A 112 2.12 -19.77 15.06
CA GLY A 112 1.26 -18.60 15.15
C GLY A 112 0.82 -18.00 13.81
N LYS A 113 1.27 -18.58 12.70
CA LYS A 113 0.86 -18.10 11.37
C LYS A 113 -0.63 -18.36 11.14
N ILE A 114 -1.33 -17.36 10.64
CA ILE A 114 -2.74 -17.48 10.28
C ILE A 114 -2.86 -18.33 9.01
N MET A 115 -3.68 -19.36 9.08
CA MET A 115 -3.91 -20.30 7.99
C MET A 115 -5.19 -19.95 7.24
N LYS A 116 -5.24 -20.37 5.99
CA LYS A 116 -6.43 -20.23 5.15
C LYS A 116 -7.44 -21.31 5.52
N SER A 117 -8.70 -20.91 5.65
CA SER A 117 -9.81 -21.83 5.86
C SER A 117 -10.36 -22.34 4.53
N SER A 118 -11.35 -23.23 4.59
CA SER A 118 -12.12 -23.64 3.39
C SER A 118 -12.95 -22.49 2.81
N MET A 119 -13.16 -21.43 3.58
CA MET A 119 -13.93 -20.24 3.16
C MET A 119 -13.06 -19.23 2.40
N TYR A 120 -11.75 -19.42 2.39
CA TYR A 120 -10.82 -18.47 1.79
C TYR A 120 -11.02 -18.33 0.29
N PHE A 121 -10.97 -17.07 -0.18
CA PHE A 121 -10.92 -16.76 -1.60
C PHE A 121 -9.81 -15.75 -1.88
N LEU A 122 -9.21 -15.85 -3.06
CA LEU A 122 -8.19 -14.91 -3.52
C LEU A 122 -8.81 -13.53 -3.78
N PRO A 123 -8.08 -12.43 -3.52
CA PRO A 123 -8.58 -11.13 -3.91
C PRO A 123 -8.62 -11.02 -5.44
N ASP A 124 -9.71 -10.46 -5.97
CA ASP A 124 -9.88 -10.25 -7.40
C ASP A 124 -9.48 -8.82 -7.76
N ILE A 125 -8.19 -8.56 -7.76
CA ILE A 125 -7.63 -7.23 -8.03
C ILE A 125 -7.93 -6.80 -9.46
N LYS A 126 -7.87 -7.73 -10.41
CA LYS A 126 -8.15 -7.44 -11.82
C LYS A 126 -9.55 -6.87 -11.99
N ALA A 127 -10.54 -7.45 -11.32
CA ALA A 127 -11.92 -6.97 -11.39
C ALA A 127 -12.04 -5.55 -10.83
N VAL A 128 -11.33 -5.24 -9.75
CA VAL A 128 -11.30 -3.88 -9.18
C VAL A 128 -10.73 -2.89 -10.20
N LEU A 129 -9.63 -3.25 -10.86
CA LEU A 129 -8.98 -2.37 -11.83
C LEU A 129 -9.82 -2.14 -13.09
N GLU A 130 -10.59 -3.14 -13.50
CA GLU A 130 -11.43 -3.08 -14.69
C GLU A 130 -12.78 -2.37 -14.44
N LYS A 131 -13.17 -2.20 -13.19
CA LYS A 131 -14.41 -1.55 -12.85
C LYS A 131 -14.35 -0.07 -13.21
N GLU A 132 -15.42 0.45 -13.84
CA GLU A 132 -15.47 1.85 -14.17
C GLU A 132 -15.52 2.72 -12.91
N THR A 133 -14.77 3.82 -12.95
CA THR A 133 -14.79 4.83 -11.89
C THR A 133 -15.96 5.76 -12.15
N VAL A 134 -16.87 5.79 -11.20
CA VAL A 134 -18.07 6.65 -11.28
C VAL A 134 -17.74 8.01 -10.70
#